data_5228a68a7557eb6d7e348cb990917de8
#
_entry.id   5228a68a7557eb6d7e348cb990917de8
#
_cell.length_a   1.000
_cell.length_b   1.000
_cell.length_c   1.000
_cell.angle_alpha   90.00
_cell.angle_beta   90.00
_cell.angle_gamma   90.00
#
_symmetry.space_group_name_H-M   'P 1'
#
loop_
_entity.id
_entity.type
_entity.pdbx_description
1 polymer ?
#
loop_
_entity_poly.entity_id
_entity_poly.type
_entity_poly.pdbx_seq_one_letter_code
_entity_poly.pdbx_strand_id
1 'polypeptide(L)'
;MVQVRELIDDAEELIVVSPVYFSGAPSQMKALLDRLQPYFWAGARHGEKRPATLHIVGEGGDPHGYGALVGEVRSALSCACFSLTRVLDWVGRIDEAGEISGEADELVLEPLGSAFDDGVRAGAGSLQGP
;
A
#
# COMPACT_ATOMS: atom_id res chain seq x y z
N MET A 1 -7.20 3.01 -17.82
CA MET A 1 -7.43 3.35 -16.40
C MET A 1 -8.90 3.42 -16.00
N VAL A 2 -9.77 3.83 -16.89
CA VAL A 2 -11.22 3.85 -16.60
C VAL A 2 -11.71 2.47 -16.17
N GLN A 3 -11.33 1.43 -16.91
CA GLN A 3 -11.75 0.06 -16.58
C GLN A 3 -11.21 -0.38 -15.21
N VAL A 4 -9.99 -0.01 -14.88
CA VAL A 4 -9.40 -0.37 -13.59
C VAL A 4 -10.16 0.31 -12.47
N ARG A 5 -10.53 1.58 -12.65
CA ARG A 5 -11.30 2.29 -11.63
C ARG A 5 -12.67 1.67 -11.41
N GLU A 6 -13.32 1.22 -12.48
CA GLU A 6 -14.61 0.53 -12.33
C GLU A 6 -14.47 -0.74 -11.50
N LEU A 7 -13.40 -1.50 -11.73
CA LEU A 7 -13.13 -2.70 -10.95
C LEU A 7 -12.85 -2.37 -9.48
N ILE A 8 -12.10 -1.31 -9.24
CA ILE A 8 -11.80 -0.86 -7.88
C ILE A 8 -13.08 -0.42 -7.17
N ASP A 9 -13.93 0.32 -7.86
CA ASP A 9 -15.18 0.79 -7.28
C ASP A 9 -16.10 -0.36 -6.87
N ASP A 10 -16.11 -1.43 -7.66
CA ASP A 10 -16.99 -2.57 -7.41
C ASP A 10 -16.39 -3.61 -6.47
N ALA A 11 -15.12 -3.55 -6.19
CA ALA A 11 -14.45 -4.58 -5.39
C ALA A 11 -14.86 -4.51 -3.92
N GLU A 12 -15.08 -5.66 -3.32
CA GLU A 12 -15.32 -5.76 -1.89
C GLU A 12 -14.02 -5.85 -1.11
N GLU A 13 -12.96 -6.29 -1.78
CA GLU A 13 -11.64 -6.46 -1.20
C GLU A 13 -10.62 -6.26 -2.28
N LEU A 14 -9.45 -5.75 -1.93
CA LEU A 14 -8.37 -5.54 -2.88
C LEU A 14 -7.12 -6.28 -2.43
N ILE A 15 -6.50 -6.99 -3.34
CA ILE A 15 -5.24 -7.66 -3.08
C ILE A 15 -4.20 -7.09 -4.01
N VAL A 16 -3.14 -6.57 -3.43
CA VAL A 16 -2.03 -5.98 -4.19
C VAL A 16 -0.81 -6.88 -4.02
N VAL A 17 -0.20 -7.25 -5.12
CA VAL A 17 1.05 -8.01 -5.11
C VAL A 17 2.09 -7.13 -5.81
N SER A 18 3.15 -6.80 -5.11
CA SER A 18 4.16 -5.90 -5.67
C SER A 18 5.57 -6.31 -5.29
N PRO A 19 6.50 -6.27 -6.22
CA PRO A 19 7.90 -6.34 -5.85
C PRO A 19 8.31 -5.03 -5.18
N VAL A 20 9.44 -5.06 -4.48
CA VAL A 20 10.02 -3.85 -3.88
C VAL A 20 11.29 -3.51 -4.66
N TYR A 21 11.35 -2.27 -5.17
CA TYR A 21 12.50 -1.77 -5.91
C TYR A 21 13.01 -0.54 -5.15
N PHE A 22 14.23 -0.62 -4.65
CA PHE A 22 14.83 0.49 -3.89
C PHE A 22 13.89 0.97 -2.79
N SER A 23 13.43 0.04 -1.98
CA SER A 23 12.57 0.31 -0.82
C SER A 23 11.13 0.75 -1.17
N GLY A 24 10.86 1.06 -2.41
CA GLY A 24 9.57 1.59 -2.85
C GLY A 24 8.89 0.76 -3.91
N ALA A 25 7.83 1.32 -4.47
CA ALA A 25 7.08 0.68 -5.52
C ALA A 25 7.80 0.79 -6.86
N PRO A 26 7.72 -0.25 -7.71
CA PRO A 26 8.19 -0.12 -9.09
C PRO A 26 7.44 1.00 -9.81
N SER A 27 8.06 1.55 -10.86
CA SER A 27 7.47 2.69 -11.56
C SER A 27 6.06 2.41 -12.08
N GLN A 28 5.81 1.22 -12.58
CA GLN A 28 4.48 0.87 -13.09
C GLN A 28 3.44 0.81 -11.97
N MET A 29 3.80 0.26 -10.82
CA MET A 29 2.92 0.25 -9.66
C MET A 29 2.69 1.67 -9.17
N LYS A 30 3.75 2.49 -9.09
CA LYS A 30 3.62 3.87 -8.64
C LYS A 30 2.72 4.66 -9.59
N ALA A 31 2.83 4.42 -10.89
CA ALA A 31 1.97 5.07 -11.87
C ALA A 31 0.49 4.72 -11.64
N LEU A 32 0.21 3.45 -11.30
CA LEU A 32 -1.15 3.05 -10.98
C LEU A 32 -1.65 3.76 -9.72
N LEU A 33 -0.81 3.77 -8.68
CA LEU A 33 -1.18 4.42 -7.43
C LEU A 33 -1.44 5.93 -7.63
N ASP A 34 -0.60 6.57 -8.45
CA ASP A 34 -0.78 7.99 -8.73
C ASP A 34 -2.08 8.27 -9.47
N ARG A 35 -2.59 7.30 -10.22
CA ARG A 35 -3.87 7.47 -10.91
C ARG A 35 -5.08 7.34 -10.01
N LEU A 36 -4.87 7.07 -8.73
CA LEU A 36 -5.95 7.10 -7.76
C LEU A 36 -6.18 8.52 -7.20
N GLN A 37 -5.40 9.49 -7.65
CA GLN A 37 -5.54 10.87 -7.21
C GLN A 37 -6.97 11.43 -7.35
N PRO A 38 -7.73 11.13 -8.40
CA PRO A 38 -9.11 11.60 -8.48
C PRO A 38 -9.99 11.21 -7.31
N TYR A 39 -9.72 10.07 -6.67
CA TYR A 39 -10.47 9.67 -5.48
C TYR A 39 -10.23 10.65 -4.32
N PHE A 40 -9.01 11.17 -4.20
CA PHE A 40 -8.69 12.15 -3.17
C PHE A 40 -9.53 13.41 -3.37
N TRP A 41 -9.59 13.92 -4.60
CA TRP A 41 -10.33 15.14 -4.90
C TRP A 41 -11.83 14.92 -4.74
N ALA A 42 -12.32 13.71 -4.97
CA ALA A 42 -13.73 13.40 -4.79
C ALA A 42 -14.11 13.19 -3.32
N GLY A 43 -13.13 13.17 -2.41
CA GLY A 43 -13.40 12.94 -1.00
C GLY A 43 -13.77 11.52 -0.65
N ALA A 44 -13.50 10.56 -1.54
CA ALA A 44 -13.88 9.16 -1.34
C ALA A 44 -13.29 8.57 -0.07
N ARG A 45 -12.14 9.05 0.36
CA ARG A 45 -11.46 8.53 1.56
C ARG A 45 -12.28 8.67 2.84
N HIS A 46 -13.31 9.50 2.82
CA HIS A 46 -14.18 9.69 3.98
C HIS A 46 -15.31 8.69 4.03
N GLY A 47 -15.44 7.84 3.02
CA GLY A 47 -16.44 6.80 2.99
C GLY A 47 -16.05 5.59 3.82
N GLU A 48 -16.92 4.58 3.80
CA GLU A 48 -16.67 3.34 4.52
C GLU A 48 -15.53 2.58 3.85
N LYS A 49 -14.57 2.15 4.64
CA LYS A 49 -13.37 1.49 4.12
C LYS A 49 -13.60 0.01 3.89
N ARG A 50 -13.04 -0.49 2.80
CA ARG A 50 -13.03 -1.91 2.45
C ARG A 50 -11.62 -2.45 2.70
N PRO A 51 -11.48 -3.75 3.02
CA PRO A 51 -10.15 -4.29 3.36
C PRO A 51 -9.25 -4.46 2.14
N ALA A 52 -7.97 -4.27 2.36
CA ALA A 52 -6.95 -4.54 1.35
C ALA A 52 -5.77 -5.28 1.98
N THR A 53 -5.11 -6.11 1.19
CA THR A 53 -3.93 -6.86 1.59
C THR A 53 -2.80 -6.55 0.61
N LEU A 54 -1.59 -6.37 1.12
CA LEU A 54 -0.40 -6.19 0.29
C LEU A 54 0.54 -7.38 0.49
N HIS A 55 0.90 -8.02 -0.62
CA HIS A 55 1.94 -9.04 -0.63
C HIS A 55 3.20 -8.42 -1.22
N ILE A 56 4.30 -8.46 -0.50
CA ILE A 56 5.58 -7.89 -0.93
C ILE A 56 6.50 -9.03 -1.34
N VAL A 57 7.04 -8.95 -2.54
CA VAL A 57 7.98 -9.96 -3.05
C VAL A 57 9.30 -9.30 -3.40
N GLY A 58 10.38 -10.07 -3.37
CA GLY A 58 11.72 -9.58 -3.71
C GLY A 58 12.79 -10.53 -3.25
N GLU A 59 14.02 -10.26 -3.66
CA GLU A 59 15.15 -11.09 -3.28
C GLU A 59 15.58 -10.87 -1.84
N GLY A 60 15.47 -9.67 -1.36
CA GLY A 60 15.96 -9.30 -0.04
C GLY A 60 17.35 -8.66 -0.10
N GLY A 61 17.90 -8.40 1.06
CA GLY A 61 19.25 -7.85 1.14
C GLY A 61 19.35 -6.33 1.15
N ASP A 62 18.27 -5.63 0.89
CA ASP A 62 18.29 -4.18 0.97
C ASP A 62 18.17 -3.75 2.44
N PRO A 63 19.20 -3.10 3.00
CA PRO A 63 19.15 -2.68 4.40
C PRO A 63 18.11 -1.59 4.66
N HIS A 64 17.60 -0.94 3.63
CA HIS A 64 16.60 0.12 3.78
C HIS A 64 15.17 -0.43 3.85
N GLY A 65 15.01 -1.74 3.62
CA GLY A 65 13.72 -2.39 3.77
C GLY A 65 12.69 -2.01 2.72
N TYR A 66 11.43 -1.99 3.10
CA TYR A 66 10.35 -1.71 2.16
C TYR A 66 9.29 -0.78 2.76
N GLY A 67 9.65 -0.02 3.77
CA GLY A 67 8.71 0.91 4.41
C GLY A 67 8.11 1.91 3.44
N ALA A 68 8.88 2.36 2.46
CA ALA A 68 8.38 3.29 1.46
C ALA A 68 7.27 2.67 0.61
N LEU A 69 7.43 1.41 0.21
CA LEU A 69 6.39 0.71 -0.55
C LEU A 69 5.09 0.62 0.26
N VAL A 70 5.20 0.20 1.52
CA VAL A 70 4.02 0.08 2.38
C VAL A 70 3.32 1.43 2.53
N GLY A 71 4.08 2.49 2.76
CA GLY A 71 3.52 3.83 2.92
C GLY A 71 2.83 4.33 1.66
N GLU A 72 3.44 4.11 0.50
CA GLU A 72 2.86 4.53 -0.77
C GLU A 72 1.53 3.80 -1.05
N VAL A 73 1.51 2.49 -0.85
CA VAL A 73 0.31 1.69 -1.08
C VAL A 73 -0.78 2.07 -0.08
N ARG A 74 -0.42 2.16 1.19
CA ARG A 74 -1.38 2.49 2.25
C ARG A 74 -2.04 3.84 2.01
N SER A 75 -1.23 4.83 1.63
CA SER A 75 -1.71 6.17 1.39
C SER A 75 -2.65 6.23 0.19
N ALA A 76 -2.23 5.64 -0.93
CA ALA A 76 -3.04 5.69 -2.16
C ALA A 76 -4.35 4.91 -2.01
N LEU A 77 -4.30 3.74 -1.40
CA LEU A 77 -5.50 2.92 -1.22
C LEU A 77 -6.48 3.58 -0.25
N SER A 78 -5.98 4.29 0.74
CA SER A 78 -6.85 5.03 1.66
C SER A 78 -7.71 6.04 0.91
N CYS A 79 -7.15 6.69 -0.11
CA CYS A 79 -7.91 7.64 -0.94
C CYS A 79 -9.04 6.96 -1.70
N ALA A 80 -8.87 5.70 -2.08
CA ALA A 80 -9.89 4.94 -2.82
C ALA A 80 -10.82 4.14 -1.91
N CYS A 81 -10.86 4.49 -0.61
CA CYS A 81 -11.70 3.84 0.38
C CYS A 81 -11.31 2.40 0.68
N PHE A 82 -10.01 2.12 0.69
CA PHE A 82 -9.52 0.84 1.17
C PHE A 82 -8.63 1.07 2.39
N SER A 83 -8.77 0.19 3.37
CA SER A 83 -7.87 0.17 4.53
C SER A 83 -6.91 -0.99 4.36
N LEU A 84 -5.62 -0.71 4.33
CA LEU A 84 -4.63 -1.77 4.25
C LEU A 84 -4.60 -2.49 5.60
N THR A 85 -5.18 -3.67 5.66
CA THR A 85 -5.35 -4.41 6.90
C THR A 85 -4.28 -5.47 7.12
N ARG A 86 -3.65 -5.95 6.05
CA ARG A 86 -2.62 -6.96 6.16
C ARG A 86 -1.49 -6.67 5.20
N VAL A 87 -0.26 -6.85 5.67
CA VAL A 87 0.93 -6.79 4.83
C VAL A 87 1.70 -8.09 5.06
N LEU A 88 1.93 -8.82 3.97
CA LEU A 88 2.59 -10.11 4.02
C LEU A 88 3.91 -10.02 3.28
N ASP A 89 4.99 -10.30 4.00
CA ASP A 89 6.35 -10.18 3.51
C ASP A 89 6.87 -11.54 3.05
N TRP A 90 7.03 -11.68 1.73
CA TRP A 90 7.59 -12.86 1.10
C TRP A 90 9.04 -12.62 0.63
N VAL A 91 9.64 -11.50 1.02
CA VAL A 91 10.97 -11.14 0.56
C VAL A 91 11.98 -12.21 0.97
N GLY A 92 12.74 -12.70 -0.01
CA GLY A 92 13.71 -13.77 0.23
C GLY A 92 13.12 -15.16 0.32
N ARG A 93 11.81 -15.32 0.13
CA ARG A 93 11.15 -16.61 0.26
C ARG A 93 10.70 -17.24 -1.05
N ILE A 94 11.06 -16.62 -2.16
CA ILE A 94 10.73 -17.14 -3.49
C ILE A 94 12.04 -17.31 -4.23
N ASP A 95 12.31 -18.53 -4.71
CA ASP A 95 13.57 -18.83 -5.38
C ASP A 95 13.49 -18.51 -6.87
N GLU A 96 14.59 -18.78 -7.59
CA GLU A 96 14.68 -18.47 -9.01
C GLU A 96 13.70 -19.26 -9.85
N ALA A 97 13.25 -20.40 -9.39
CA ALA A 97 12.27 -21.22 -10.09
C ALA A 97 10.82 -20.79 -9.75
N GLY A 98 10.66 -19.79 -8.88
CA GLY A 98 9.34 -19.35 -8.45
C GLY A 98 8.73 -20.18 -7.33
N GLU A 99 9.54 -21.05 -6.73
CA GLU A 99 9.05 -21.88 -5.62
C GLU A 99 9.09 -21.09 -4.32
N ILE A 100 8.05 -21.22 -3.54
CA ILE A 100 7.94 -20.51 -2.25
C ILE A 100 8.51 -21.40 -1.15
N SER A 101 9.39 -20.81 -0.34
CA SER A 101 9.95 -21.51 0.81
C SER A 101 9.41 -20.90 2.09
N GLY A 102 8.65 -21.68 2.84
CA GLY A 102 8.10 -21.21 4.11
C GLY A 102 6.88 -20.33 3.96
N GLU A 103 6.58 -19.59 4.99
CA GLU A 103 5.42 -18.72 5.01
C GLU A 103 5.84 -17.26 5.07
N ALA A 104 4.94 -16.37 4.68
CA ALA A 104 5.19 -14.95 4.76
C ALA A 104 5.23 -14.50 6.22
N ASP A 105 6.04 -13.47 6.47
CA ASP A 105 6.00 -12.78 7.75
C ASP A 105 4.89 -11.73 7.66
N GLU A 106 4.02 -11.71 8.63
CA GLU A 106 2.95 -10.72 8.64
C GLU A 106 3.37 -9.52 9.48
N LEU A 107 3.31 -8.32 8.87
CA LEU A 107 3.67 -7.12 9.57
C LEU A 107 2.51 -6.62 10.41
N VAL A 108 2.83 -6.10 11.58
CA VAL A 108 1.83 -5.40 12.39
C VAL A 108 1.84 -3.94 11.93
N LEU A 109 0.70 -3.48 11.43
CA LEU A 109 0.58 -2.10 10.99
C LEU A 109 0.21 -1.22 12.17
N GLU A 110 0.91 -0.11 12.29
CA GLU A 110 0.59 0.88 13.31
C GLU A 110 -0.74 1.55 12.97
N PRO A 111 -1.61 1.78 13.95
CA PRO A 111 -2.85 2.51 13.68
C PRO A 111 -2.53 3.93 13.22
N LEU A 112 -3.38 4.48 12.37
CA LEU A 112 -3.23 5.87 11.96
C LEU A 112 -3.64 6.77 13.12
N GLY A 113 -2.88 7.83 13.35
CA GLY A 113 -3.22 8.78 14.40
C GLY A 113 -4.44 9.61 14.00
N SER A 114 -5.14 10.15 15.00
CA SER A 114 -6.34 10.93 14.75
C SER A 114 -6.07 12.14 13.87
N ALA A 115 -4.94 12.80 14.06
CA ALA A 115 -4.59 13.95 13.23
C ALA A 115 -4.41 13.55 11.77
N PHE A 116 -3.83 12.38 11.53
CA PHE A 116 -3.65 11.88 10.18
C PHE A 116 -4.99 11.46 9.60
N ASP A 117 -5.82 10.79 10.40
CA ASP A 117 -7.13 10.36 9.97
C ASP A 117 -8.00 11.55 9.60
N ASP A 118 -7.86 12.65 10.28
CA ASP A 118 -8.62 13.86 9.98
C ASP A 118 -8.11 14.55 8.72
N GLY A 119 -7.03 14.06 8.19
CA GLY A 119 -6.45 14.61 6.97
C GLY A 119 -5.72 15.89 7.21
N VAL A 120 -5.35 16.11 8.50
CA VAL A 120 -4.82 17.31 8.72
C VAL A 120 -3.56 17.31 9.11
N ARG A 121 -3.12 17.70 9.42
CA ARG A 121 -2.08 17.93 9.92
C ARG A 121 -1.17 17.44 9.46
N ALA A 122 -1.18 17.28 9.22
CA ALA A 122 -0.42 17.05 8.93
C ALA A 122 0.44 17.67 8.77
N GLY A 123 0.68 17.96 8.85
CA GLY A 123 1.40 18.48 8.68
C GLY A 123 1.95 18.83 9.46
N ALA A 124 1.89 19.04 9.86
CA ALA A 124 2.47 19.48 10.62
C ALA A 124 3.23 18.78 11.12
N GLY A 125 3.46 18.65 11.18
CA GLY A 125 3.97 18.33 11.44
C GLY A 125 4.41 17.56 11.60
N SER A 126 4.52 17.36 11.66
CA SER A 126 4.83 16.69 11.56
C SER A 126 5.36 15.97 11.00
N LEU A 127 5.57 15.95 10.77
CA LEU A 127 5.90 15.40 10.23
C LEU A 127 6.74 15.19 10.23
N GLN A 128 6.98 15.38 10.90
CA GLN A 128 7.33 15.31 10.85
C GLN A 128 7.69 14.75 10.60
N GLY A 129 7.85 14.91 10.81
CA GLY A 129 7.87 14.60 10.37
C GLY A 129 8.19 14.23 10.26
N PRO A 130 8.59 14.12 10.11
CA PRO A 130 8.74 13.83 9.76
C PRO A 130 8.78 13.60 9.56
#